data_1cac8066ac81900b9d3a4fcc3da63d2c
#
_entry.id   1cac8066ac81900b9d3a4fcc3da63d2c
#
_cell.length_a   1.000
_cell.length_b   1.000
_cell.length_c   1.000
_cell.angle_alpha   90.00
_cell.angle_beta   90.00
_cell.angle_gamma   90.00
#
_symmetry.space_group_name_H-M   'P 1'
#
loop_
_entity.id
_entity.type
_entity.pdbx_description
1 polymer ?
#
loop_
_entity_poly.entity_id
_entity_poly.type
_entity_poly.pdbx_seq_one_letter_code
_entity_poly.pdbx_strand_id
1 'polypeptide(L)'
;MIVKLIFSSHVVTQMFKRGISVQDIEHVINSGTVIKDYPEDKPYPSRLILGFAGITPLHVVAAKDLVGETIVITAYQPDETLWNSDFTIKKK
;
A
#
# COMPACT_ATOMS: atom_id res chain seq x y z
N MET A 1 8.23 -5.07 15.81
CA MET A 1 7.67 -3.77 16.20
C MET A 1 6.34 -3.56 15.47
N ILE A 2 5.32 -3.16 16.20
CA ILE A 2 4.01 -2.88 15.61
C ILE A 2 3.99 -1.44 15.14
N VAL A 3 3.74 -1.24 13.83
CA VAL A 3 3.58 0.09 13.27
C VAL A 3 2.13 0.51 13.46
N LYS A 4 1.92 1.71 14.02
CA LYS A 4 0.57 2.24 14.14
C LYS A 4 0.09 2.73 12.79
N LEU A 5 -1.03 2.18 12.32
CA LEU A 5 -1.62 2.52 11.03
C LEU A 5 -2.90 3.30 11.23
N ILE A 6 -3.10 4.30 10.38
CA ILE A 6 -4.33 5.10 10.34
C ILE A 6 -5.06 4.76 9.05
N PHE A 7 -6.32 4.36 9.17
CA PHE A 7 -7.16 4.00 8.03
C PHE A 7 -8.33 4.96 7.92
N SER A 8 -8.55 5.53 6.74
CA SER A 8 -9.77 6.28 6.48
C SER A 8 -10.94 5.31 6.28
N SER A 9 -12.17 5.80 6.44
CA SER A 9 -13.35 4.98 6.18
C SER A 9 -13.39 4.51 4.71
N HIS A 10 -12.92 5.35 3.80
CA HIS A 10 -12.83 5.00 2.39
C HIS A 10 -11.92 3.79 2.15
N VAL A 11 -10.74 3.79 2.77
CA VAL A 11 -9.78 2.69 2.64
C VAL A 11 -10.32 1.41 3.27
N VAL A 12 -10.95 1.51 4.44
CA VAL A 12 -11.55 0.35 5.09
C VAL A 12 -12.60 -0.28 4.19
N THR A 13 -13.44 0.53 3.56
CA THR A 13 -14.44 0.05 2.60
C THR A 13 -13.80 -0.66 1.41
N GLN A 14 -12.73 -0.09 0.86
CA GLN A 14 -12.01 -0.71 -0.25
C GLN A 14 -11.38 -2.05 0.16
N MET A 15 -10.76 -2.09 1.33
CA MET A 15 -10.15 -3.31 1.86
C MET A 15 -11.19 -4.42 1.97
N PHE A 16 -12.34 -4.10 2.53
CA PHE A 16 -13.43 -5.05 2.69
C PHE A 16 -13.88 -5.61 1.32
N LYS A 17 -14.10 -4.72 0.37
CA LYS A 17 -14.54 -5.12 -0.98
C LYS A 17 -13.50 -5.97 -1.71
N ARG A 18 -12.22 -5.74 -1.43
CA ARG A 18 -11.11 -6.39 -2.13
C ARG A 18 -10.54 -7.59 -1.38
N GLY A 19 -11.08 -7.89 -0.20
CA GLY A 19 -10.60 -9.01 0.60
C GLY A 19 -9.20 -8.81 1.17
N ILE A 20 -8.81 -7.58 1.44
CA ILE A 20 -7.50 -7.25 2.01
C ILE A 20 -7.67 -6.98 3.50
N SER A 21 -6.91 -7.70 4.32
CA SER A 21 -6.98 -7.56 5.78
C SER A 21 -6.00 -6.51 6.30
N VAL A 22 -6.22 -6.07 7.55
CA VAL A 22 -5.28 -5.19 8.24
C VAL A 22 -3.92 -5.88 8.38
N GLN A 23 -3.90 -7.18 8.67
CA GLN A 23 -2.66 -7.94 8.79
C GLN A 23 -1.88 -7.97 7.48
N ASP A 24 -2.58 -8.10 6.36
CA ASP A 24 -1.93 -8.06 5.04
C ASP A 24 -1.24 -6.71 4.82
N ILE A 25 -1.92 -5.61 5.16
CA ILE A 25 -1.37 -4.27 5.01
C ILE A 25 -0.16 -4.07 5.93
N GLU A 26 -0.27 -4.49 7.19
CA GLU A 26 0.85 -4.40 8.13
C GLU A 26 2.07 -5.16 7.60
N HIS A 27 1.85 -6.36 7.08
CA HIS A 27 2.93 -7.17 6.52
C HIS A 27 3.62 -6.47 5.35
N VAL A 28 2.84 -5.90 4.43
CA VAL A 28 3.39 -5.18 3.27
C VAL A 28 4.19 -3.96 3.72
N ILE A 29 3.68 -3.19 4.67
CA ILE A 29 4.38 -1.99 5.15
C ILE A 29 5.68 -2.36 5.87
N ASN A 30 5.68 -3.44 6.65
CA ASN A 30 6.85 -3.85 7.42
C ASN A 30 7.92 -4.55 6.60
N SER A 31 7.53 -5.32 5.59
CA SER A 31 8.47 -6.18 4.87
C SER A 31 8.47 -5.99 3.35
N GLY A 32 7.61 -5.11 2.83
CA GLY A 32 7.54 -4.86 1.40
C GLY A 32 8.65 -3.95 0.90
N THR A 33 8.67 -3.74 -0.40
CA THR A 33 9.66 -2.91 -1.09
C THR A 33 8.99 -1.67 -1.64
N VAL A 34 9.56 -0.49 -1.37
CA VAL A 34 9.09 0.76 -1.97
C VAL A 34 9.48 0.74 -3.45
N ILE A 35 8.49 0.80 -4.33
CA ILE A 35 8.72 0.76 -5.77
C ILE A 35 8.50 2.10 -6.44
N LYS A 36 7.87 3.06 -5.76
CA LYS A 36 7.68 4.39 -6.29
C LYS A 36 7.46 5.39 -5.15
N ASP A 37 8.01 6.59 -5.30
CA ASP A 37 7.80 7.70 -4.38
C ASP A 37 6.94 8.77 -5.04
N TYR A 38 6.07 9.39 -4.24
CA TYR A 38 5.25 10.52 -4.65
C TYR A 38 5.56 11.69 -3.70
N PRO A 39 6.72 12.36 -3.89
CA PRO A 39 7.18 13.38 -2.92
C PRO A 39 6.31 14.63 -2.90
N GLU A 40 5.52 14.86 -3.95
CA GLU A 40 4.67 16.05 -4.03
C GLU A 40 3.23 15.77 -3.63
N ASP A 41 2.93 14.56 -3.18
CA ASP A 41 1.58 14.19 -2.76
C ASP A 41 1.15 15.00 -1.54
N LYS A 42 -0.14 15.27 -1.45
CA LYS A 42 -0.71 16.10 -0.38
C LYS A 42 -1.73 15.28 0.40
N PRO A 43 -1.86 15.55 1.69
CA PRO A 43 -1.14 16.56 2.49
C PRO A 43 0.28 16.15 2.89
N TYR A 44 0.68 14.90 2.65
CA TYR A 44 2.02 14.39 2.96
C TYR A 44 2.57 13.59 1.80
N PRO A 45 3.90 13.57 1.64
CA PRO A 45 4.50 12.68 0.66
C PRO A 45 4.10 11.23 0.91
N SER A 46 3.87 10.48 -0.16
CA SER A 46 3.46 9.09 -0.06
C SER A 46 4.39 8.20 -0.88
N ARG A 47 4.23 6.90 -0.71
CA ARG A 47 5.01 5.91 -1.43
C ARG A 47 4.16 4.70 -1.75
N LEU A 48 4.48 4.05 -2.87
CA LEU A 48 3.86 2.80 -3.28
C LEU A 48 4.75 1.65 -2.84
N ILE A 49 4.19 0.74 -2.07
CA ILE A 49 4.91 -0.39 -1.50
C ILE A 49 4.35 -1.68 -2.09
N LEU A 50 5.25 -2.54 -2.59
CA LEU A 50 4.89 -3.87 -3.06
C LEU A 50 5.23 -4.90 -2.00
N GLY A 51 4.27 -5.75 -1.68
CA GLY A 51 4.48 -6.89 -0.81
C GLY A 51 3.58 -8.03 -1.22
N PHE A 52 3.62 -9.12 -0.47
CA PHE A 52 2.85 -10.31 -0.79
C PHE A 52 2.10 -10.81 0.45
N ALA A 53 0.82 -11.13 0.25
CA ALA A 53 0.03 -11.88 1.21
C ALA A 53 0.04 -13.34 0.74
N GLY A 54 0.95 -14.13 1.29
CA GLY A 54 1.24 -15.45 0.72
C GLY A 54 1.84 -15.31 -0.67
N ILE A 55 1.15 -15.77 -1.69
CA ILE A 55 1.58 -15.63 -3.09
C ILE A 55 0.87 -14.47 -3.81
N THR A 56 -0.04 -13.80 -3.13
CA THR A 56 -0.83 -12.72 -3.75
C THR A 56 -0.10 -11.39 -3.64
N PRO A 57 0.25 -10.74 -4.76
CA PRO A 57 0.89 -9.43 -4.70
C PRO A 57 -0.09 -8.39 -4.22
N LEU A 58 0.39 -7.44 -3.42
CA LEU A 58 -0.39 -6.31 -2.94
C LEU A 58 0.41 -5.03 -3.13
N HIS A 59 -0.28 -3.99 -3.57
CA HIS A 59 0.23 -2.63 -3.60
C HIS A 59 -0.45 -1.83 -2.49
N VAL A 60 0.36 -1.15 -1.68
CA VAL A 60 -0.14 -0.27 -0.62
C VAL A 60 0.47 1.11 -0.83
N VAL A 61 -0.37 2.13 -0.90
CA VAL A 61 0.09 3.51 -0.91
C VAL A 61 -0.06 4.05 0.50
N ALA A 62 1.04 4.51 1.07
CA ALA A 62 1.09 4.99 2.44
C ALA A 62 1.92 6.27 2.55
N ALA A 63 1.55 7.11 3.52
CA ALA A 63 2.26 8.34 3.83
C ALA A 63 2.55 8.39 5.32
N LYS A 64 3.52 9.20 5.72
CA LYS A 64 3.75 9.51 7.14
C LYS A 64 3.33 10.94 7.40
N ASP A 65 2.59 11.14 8.50
CA ASP A 65 2.22 12.47 8.93
C ASP A 65 3.35 13.13 9.72
N LEU A 66 3.11 14.32 10.25
CA LEU A 66 4.13 15.10 10.94
C LEU A 66 4.59 14.48 12.25
N VAL A 67 3.79 13.60 12.86
CA VAL A 67 4.17 12.92 14.09
C VAL A 67 4.72 11.50 13.83
N GLY A 68 4.86 11.13 12.56
CA GLY A 68 5.45 9.85 12.18
C GLY A 68 4.47 8.68 12.13
N GLU A 69 3.16 8.94 12.21
CA GLU A 69 2.17 7.88 12.06
C GLU A 69 1.96 7.57 10.58
N THR A 70 1.73 6.29 10.26
CA THR A 70 1.55 5.86 8.88
C THR A 70 0.07 5.90 8.50
N ILE A 71 -0.24 6.64 7.45
CA ILE A 71 -1.59 6.75 6.91
C ILE A 71 -1.69 5.88 5.68
N VAL A 72 -2.61 4.92 5.69
CA VAL A 72 -2.86 4.06 4.53
C VAL A 72 -3.84 4.79 3.61
N ILE A 73 -3.37 5.14 2.42
CA ILE A 73 -4.15 5.91 1.44
C ILE A 73 -5.00 4.99 0.58
N THR A 74 -4.40 3.92 0.08
CA THR A 74 -5.13 2.92 -0.69
C THR A 74 -4.35 1.60 -0.67
N ALA A 75 -5.07 0.51 -0.97
CA ALA A 75 -4.46 -0.81 -1.10
C ALA A 75 -5.25 -1.59 -2.15
N TYR A 76 -4.52 -2.33 -3.00
CA TYR A 76 -5.15 -3.12 -4.05
C TYR A 76 -4.22 -4.24 -4.49
N GLN A 77 -4.81 -5.25 -5.12
CA GLN A 77 -4.04 -6.27 -5.81
C GLN A 77 -3.72 -5.75 -7.21
N PRO A 78 -2.44 -5.67 -7.60
CA PRO A 78 -2.09 -5.15 -8.92
C PRO A 78 -2.59 -6.07 -10.03
N ASP A 79 -3.16 -5.47 -11.07
CA ASP A 79 -3.72 -6.17 -12.21
C ASP A 79 -2.59 -6.61 -13.16
N GLU A 80 -2.54 -7.89 -13.47
CA GLU A 80 -1.52 -8.47 -14.36
C GLU A 80 -1.53 -7.85 -15.75
N THR A 81 -2.67 -7.31 -16.18
CA THR A 81 -2.76 -6.67 -17.49
C THR A 81 -2.19 -5.26 -17.50
N LEU A 82 -2.03 -4.64 -16.32
CA LEU A 82 -1.54 -3.27 -16.18
C LEU A 82 -0.11 -3.20 -15.67
N TRP A 83 0.37 -4.25 -15.02
CA TRP A 83 1.70 -4.29 -14.41
C TRP A 83 2.55 -5.40 -15.01
N ASN A 84 3.89 -5.23 -14.96
CA ASN A 84 4.80 -6.26 -15.43
C ASN A 84 4.75 -7.49 -14.53
N SER A 85 5.51 -8.53 -14.86
CA SER A 85 5.42 -9.82 -14.18
C SER A 85 5.82 -9.78 -12.71
N ASP A 86 6.67 -8.83 -12.30
CA ASP A 86 7.05 -8.68 -10.89
C ASP A 86 6.30 -7.55 -10.19
N PHE A 87 5.34 -6.92 -10.86
CA PHE A 87 4.45 -5.88 -10.33
C PHE A 87 5.15 -4.61 -9.89
N THR A 88 6.36 -4.35 -10.38
CA THR A 88 7.12 -3.16 -10.00
C THR A 88 6.96 -2.01 -10.97
N ILE A 89 6.65 -2.29 -12.23
CA ILE A 89 6.56 -1.28 -13.28
C ILE A 89 5.24 -1.43 -14.02
N LYS A 90 4.53 -0.31 -14.18
CA LYS A 90 3.28 -0.31 -14.92
C LYS A 90 3.55 -0.42 -16.42
N LYS A 91 2.82 -1.28 -17.09
CA LYS A 91 2.91 -1.44 -18.55
C LYS A 91 2.44 -0.17 -19.26
N LYS A 92 3.05 0.11 -20.37
CA LYS A 92 2.65 1.23 -21.22
C LYS A 92 1.41 0.89 -22.03
#